data_0a773508949ff6cff59d11c4a825ae4a
#
_entry.id   0a773508949ff6cff59d11c4a825ae4a
#
_cell.length_a   1.000
_cell.length_b   1.000
_cell.length_c   1.000
_cell.angle_alpha   90.00
_cell.angle_beta   90.00
_cell.angle_gamma   90.00
#
_symmetry.space_group_name_H-M   'P 1'
#
loop_
_entity.id
_entity.type
_entity.pdbx_description
1 polymer ?
#
loop_
_entity_poly.entity_id
_entity_poly.type
_entity_poly.pdbx_seq_one_letter_code
_entity_poly.pdbx_strand_id
1 'polypeptide(L)'
;MAFQGEGCDAAKRMVDAGLARLAACAPADLSAAASAVFAPDCRFHIAAPFDEVDGLRGWIETFLTPLKQALHHCARTHAIVAAGVYNGAEMVAIMGHWRGAFVRDFLGIPASHKPAWLRFGEIHRVEAGRIAESWMLPDMLDLMRQAGLWPLAPSLGAEGMWPAPGGNARAMSPVDADTGKASFDLVLAMHAALGTFDGRTLESMDLAPYWTPDFAWYGPAGIGTSLGLDGFRTVHQIPFLTAFPDRRGGQHIARIGDGEFVVTGGWPSVTATHTGDGWLGMPATGRRVGMRVMDFYRCEGGLIAENWVPLDIVDLLRQMGYDVFARIAHLRGQPRTVL
;
A
#
# COMPACT_ATOMS: atom_id res chain seq x y z
N MET A 1 0.00 18.63 -17.07
CA MET A 1 -0.90 17.48 -16.85
C MET A 1 -2.32 17.94 -17.12
N ALA A 2 -3.07 17.29 -18.01
CA ALA A 2 -4.48 17.59 -18.20
C ALA A 2 -5.29 16.75 -17.21
N PHE A 3 -5.96 17.39 -16.26
CA PHE A 3 -6.96 16.74 -15.43
C PHE A 3 -8.20 16.54 -16.32
N GLN A 4 -8.48 15.29 -16.73
CA GLN A 4 -9.64 14.94 -17.54
C GLN A 4 -10.65 14.20 -16.67
N GLY A 5 -11.76 14.86 -16.31
CA GLY A 5 -12.74 14.32 -15.36
C GLY A 5 -13.59 13.15 -15.87
N GLU A 6 -14.21 13.25 -17.08
CA GLU A 6 -15.25 12.29 -17.48
C GLU A 6 -14.75 10.86 -17.77
N GLY A 7 -13.60 10.70 -18.43
CA GLY A 7 -13.02 9.37 -18.69
C GLY A 7 -12.64 8.63 -17.41
N CYS A 8 -12.00 9.33 -16.48
CA CYS A 8 -11.57 8.77 -15.21
C CYS A 8 -12.73 8.29 -14.34
N ASP A 9 -13.90 8.93 -14.38
CA ASP A 9 -15.08 8.48 -13.65
C ASP A 9 -15.60 7.12 -14.11
N ALA A 10 -15.57 6.87 -15.40
CA ALA A 10 -15.99 5.58 -15.96
C ALA A 10 -15.00 4.47 -15.52
N ALA A 11 -13.69 4.72 -15.65
CA ALA A 11 -12.65 3.81 -15.20
C ALA A 11 -12.76 3.53 -13.69
N LYS A 12 -12.94 4.57 -12.89
CA LYS A 12 -13.12 4.49 -11.43
C LYS A 12 -14.28 3.56 -11.05
N ARG A 13 -15.47 3.77 -11.63
CA ARG A 13 -16.65 2.92 -11.37
C ARG A 13 -16.47 1.50 -11.87
N MET A 14 -15.85 1.31 -13.05
CA MET A 14 -15.60 -0.01 -13.61
C MET A 14 -14.66 -0.83 -12.70
N VAL A 15 -13.55 -0.25 -12.28
CA VAL A 15 -12.56 -0.92 -11.42
C VAL A 15 -13.17 -1.22 -10.05
N ASP A 16 -13.80 -0.25 -9.39
CA ASP A 16 -14.44 -0.42 -8.08
C ASP A 16 -15.47 -1.56 -8.09
N ALA A 17 -16.48 -1.45 -8.95
CA ALA A 17 -17.56 -2.43 -9.02
C ALA A 17 -17.06 -3.79 -9.53
N GLY A 18 -16.10 -3.81 -10.46
CA GLY A 18 -15.53 -5.02 -11.01
C GLY A 18 -14.77 -5.83 -9.97
N LEU A 19 -13.86 -5.18 -9.23
CA LEU A 19 -13.07 -5.83 -8.19
C LEU A 19 -13.91 -6.27 -6.98
N ALA A 20 -14.95 -5.50 -6.62
CA ALA A 20 -15.88 -5.91 -5.58
C ALA A 20 -16.65 -7.18 -5.96
N ARG A 21 -17.17 -7.25 -7.21
CA ARG A 21 -17.85 -8.47 -7.73
C ARG A 21 -16.91 -9.66 -7.81
N LEU A 22 -15.68 -9.45 -8.29
CA LEU A 22 -14.66 -10.50 -8.38
C LEU A 22 -14.34 -11.11 -7.00
N ALA A 23 -14.25 -10.29 -5.98
CA ALA A 23 -14.04 -10.77 -4.62
C ALA A 23 -15.20 -11.62 -4.11
N ALA A 24 -16.43 -11.25 -4.44
CA ALA A 24 -17.65 -11.89 -3.96
C ALA A 24 -18.11 -13.10 -4.80
N CYS A 25 -17.61 -13.27 -6.04
CA CYS A 25 -18.10 -14.31 -6.95
C CYS A 25 -17.78 -15.74 -6.45
N ALA A 26 -18.58 -16.72 -6.91
CA ALA A 26 -18.29 -18.13 -6.63
C ALA A 26 -16.99 -18.60 -7.34
N PRO A 27 -16.30 -19.62 -6.82
CA PRO A 27 -15.07 -20.12 -7.45
C PRO A 27 -15.24 -20.54 -8.93
N ALA A 28 -16.41 -21.08 -9.31
CA ALA A 28 -16.69 -21.47 -10.68
C ALA A 28 -16.76 -20.27 -11.65
N ASP A 29 -17.14 -19.09 -11.16
CA ASP A 29 -17.32 -17.88 -11.96
C ASP A 29 -16.07 -17.00 -11.99
N LEU A 30 -15.02 -17.38 -11.28
CA LEU A 30 -13.85 -16.53 -11.00
C LEU A 30 -13.15 -16.07 -12.29
N SER A 31 -12.94 -16.99 -13.24
CA SER A 31 -12.28 -16.66 -14.52
C SER A 31 -13.11 -15.68 -15.35
N ALA A 32 -14.42 -15.88 -15.44
CA ALA A 32 -15.31 -15.00 -16.17
C ALA A 32 -15.40 -13.62 -15.52
N ALA A 33 -15.53 -13.56 -14.19
CA ALA A 33 -15.55 -12.31 -13.44
C ALA A 33 -14.25 -11.53 -13.58
N ALA A 34 -13.10 -12.21 -13.54
CA ALA A 34 -11.80 -11.60 -13.73
C ALA A 34 -11.62 -11.06 -15.15
N SER A 35 -11.99 -11.83 -16.19
CA SER A 35 -11.92 -11.41 -17.60
C SER A 35 -12.83 -10.22 -17.94
N ALA A 36 -13.85 -9.94 -17.13
CA ALA A 36 -14.69 -8.75 -17.28
C ALA A 36 -14.00 -7.46 -16.81
N VAL A 37 -12.95 -7.56 -15.97
CA VAL A 37 -12.27 -6.42 -15.35
C VAL A 37 -10.85 -6.24 -15.92
N PHE A 38 -10.12 -7.34 -16.11
CA PHE A 38 -8.72 -7.33 -16.52
C PHE A 38 -8.57 -7.68 -18.01
N ALA A 39 -7.54 -7.12 -18.63
CA ALA A 39 -7.07 -7.59 -19.93
C ALA A 39 -6.44 -8.99 -19.79
N PRO A 40 -6.53 -9.85 -20.82
CA PRO A 40 -5.97 -11.21 -20.75
C PRO A 40 -4.46 -11.25 -20.48
N ASP A 41 -3.74 -10.27 -21.00
CA ASP A 41 -2.30 -10.03 -20.90
C ASP A 41 -1.92 -9.02 -19.81
N CYS A 42 -2.83 -8.75 -18.87
CA CYS A 42 -2.57 -7.86 -17.74
C CYS A 42 -1.30 -8.28 -16.99
N ARG A 43 -0.43 -7.33 -16.71
CA ARG A 43 0.76 -7.53 -15.88
C ARG A 43 0.44 -7.19 -14.43
N PHE A 44 0.91 -8.04 -13.52
CA PHE A 44 0.70 -7.88 -12.09
C PHE A 44 2.03 -7.77 -11.37
N HIS A 45 2.23 -6.65 -10.68
CA HIS A 45 3.33 -6.38 -9.78
C HIS A 45 2.79 -6.46 -8.35
N ILE A 46 3.14 -7.49 -7.62
CA ILE A 46 2.54 -7.78 -6.32
C ILE A 46 3.63 -7.74 -5.25
N ALA A 47 3.28 -7.34 -4.03
CA ALA A 47 4.18 -7.44 -2.90
C ALA A 47 4.76 -8.85 -2.74
N ALA A 48 5.96 -8.95 -2.20
CA ALA A 48 6.59 -10.23 -1.90
C ALA A 48 5.67 -11.12 -1.03
N PRO A 49 5.66 -12.43 -1.29
CA PRO A 49 6.60 -13.21 -2.10
C PRO A 49 6.17 -13.43 -3.57
N PHE A 50 5.14 -12.76 -4.07
CA PHE A 50 4.59 -12.99 -5.41
C PHE A 50 5.41 -12.31 -6.51
N ASP A 51 5.88 -11.08 -6.27
CA ASP A 51 6.66 -10.25 -7.19
C ASP A 51 5.93 -10.01 -8.53
N GLU A 52 6.51 -10.48 -9.65
CA GLU A 52 5.95 -10.29 -10.98
C GLU A 52 5.13 -11.51 -11.38
N VAL A 53 3.90 -11.28 -11.83
CA VAL A 53 3.01 -12.34 -12.33
C VAL A 53 2.45 -11.94 -13.68
N ASP A 54 2.74 -12.74 -14.70
CA ASP A 54 2.30 -12.49 -16.06
C ASP A 54 0.92 -13.11 -16.33
N GLY A 55 0.05 -12.26 -16.89
CA GLY A 55 -1.25 -12.65 -17.39
C GLY A 55 -2.28 -12.97 -16.32
N LEU A 56 -3.52 -12.78 -16.69
CA LEU A 56 -4.67 -12.94 -15.81
C LEU A 56 -4.76 -14.34 -15.20
N ARG A 57 -4.44 -15.37 -15.97
CA ARG A 57 -4.48 -16.75 -15.50
C ARG A 57 -3.45 -16.99 -14.37
N GLY A 58 -2.22 -16.53 -14.57
CA GLY A 58 -1.16 -16.66 -13.55
C GLY A 58 -1.57 -16.00 -12.24
N TRP A 59 -2.13 -14.79 -12.31
CA TRP A 59 -2.62 -14.08 -11.13
C TRP A 59 -3.77 -14.81 -10.40
N ILE A 60 -4.74 -15.36 -11.15
CA ILE A 60 -5.83 -16.16 -10.57
C ILE A 60 -5.28 -17.38 -9.84
N GLU A 61 -4.35 -18.09 -10.44
CA GLU A 61 -3.81 -19.35 -9.90
C GLU A 61 -2.88 -19.11 -8.70
N THR A 62 -2.03 -18.07 -8.75
CA THR A 62 -0.98 -17.87 -7.74
C THR A 62 -1.43 -16.99 -6.56
N PHE A 63 -2.31 -16.01 -6.79
CA PHE A 63 -2.73 -15.07 -5.76
C PHE A 63 -4.20 -15.20 -5.40
N LEU A 64 -5.12 -15.03 -6.37
CA LEU A 64 -6.53 -14.81 -6.06
C LEU A 64 -7.21 -16.08 -5.54
N THR A 65 -7.00 -17.22 -6.19
CA THR A 65 -7.60 -18.48 -5.77
C THR A 65 -7.11 -18.93 -4.38
N PRO A 66 -5.79 -18.94 -4.08
CA PRO A 66 -5.31 -19.24 -2.74
C PRO A 66 -5.85 -18.29 -1.67
N LEU A 67 -5.90 -16.97 -1.95
CA LEU A 67 -6.45 -16.00 -1.01
C LEU A 67 -7.93 -16.25 -0.72
N LYS A 68 -8.76 -16.49 -1.76
CA LYS A 68 -10.19 -16.79 -1.59
C LYS A 68 -10.44 -18.14 -0.88
N GLN A 69 -9.54 -19.10 -1.03
CA GLN A 69 -9.61 -20.36 -0.27
C GLN A 69 -9.24 -20.16 1.20
N ALA A 70 -8.30 -19.26 1.47
CA ALA A 70 -7.89 -18.93 2.84
C ALA A 70 -8.95 -18.12 3.57
N LEU A 71 -9.57 -17.14 2.90
CA LEU A 71 -10.59 -16.25 3.46
C LEU A 71 -12.00 -16.72 3.06
N HIS A 72 -12.66 -17.52 3.92
CA HIS A 72 -14.03 -17.94 3.69
C HIS A 72 -15.00 -16.74 3.76
N HIS A 73 -15.98 -16.69 2.88
CA HIS A 73 -16.83 -15.51 2.65
C HIS A 73 -16.02 -14.26 2.26
N CYS A 74 -15.02 -14.49 1.40
CA CYS A 74 -14.12 -13.44 0.93
C CYS A 74 -14.88 -12.29 0.29
N ALA A 75 -14.61 -11.09 0.73
CA ALA A 75 -15.13 -9.85 0.16
C ALA A 75 -14.05 -8.76 0.23
N ARG A 76 -14.26 -7.68 -0.53
CA ARG A 76 -13.43 -6.46 -0.45
C ARG A 76 -14.24 -5.30 0.11
N THR A 77 -13.60 -4.47 0.89
CA THR A 77 -14.04 -3.12 1.23
C THR A 77 -13.06 -2.13 0.63
N HIS A 78 -13.57 -1.16 -0.10
CA HIS A 78 -12.78 -0.06 -0.65
C HIS A 78 -13.03 1.16 0.22
N ALA A 79 -11.99 1.63 0.89
CA ALA A 79 -12.04 2.80 1.77
C ALA A 79 -11.75 4.10 1.00
N ILE A 80 -10.83 4.03 0.03
CA ILE A 80 -10.52 5.11 -0.91
C ILE A 80 -10.53 4.52 -2.31
N VAL A 81 -11.16 5.22 -3.25
CA VAL A 81 -11.07 4.95 -4.69
C VAL A 81 -10.83 6.29 -5.37
N ALA A 82 -9.65 6.51 -5.90
CA ALA A 82 -9.26 7.73 -6.59
C ALA A 82 -8.87 7.42 -8.04
N ALA A 83 -9.14 8.34 -8.95
CA ALA A 83 -8.78 8.19 -10.35
C ALA A 83 -8.20 9.48 -10.93
N GLY A 84 -7.38 9.35 -11.95
CA GLY A 84 -6.77 10.47 -12.64
C GLY A 84 -5.92 10.02 -13.81
N VAL A 85 -5.24 10.96 -14.47
CA VAL A 85 -4.35 10.66 -15.59
C VAL A 85 -2.90 10.85 -15.16
N TYR A 86 -2.07 9.85 -15.39
CA TYR A 86 -0.64 9.93 -15.17
C TYR A 86 0.11 9.44 -16.42
N ASN A 87 1.04 10.27 -16.92
CA ASN A 87 1.79 10.00 -18.16
C ASN A 87 0.90 9.60 -19.37
N GLY A 88 -0.29 10.21 -19.48
CA GLY A 88 -1.23 9.95 -20.56
C GLY A 88 -2.10 8.70 -20.42
N ALA A 89 -1.96 7.95 -19.33
CA ALA A 89 -2.77 6.77 -19.03
C ALA A 89 -3.81 7.05 -17.94
N GLU A 90 -4.99 6.44 -18.06
CA GLU A 90 -5.98 6.42 -16.98
C GLU A 90 -5.51 5.53 -15.84
N MET A 91 -5.46 6.08 -14.64
CA MET A 91 -5.05 5.38 -13.43
C MET A 91 -6.19 5.36 -12.43
N VAL A 92 -6.39 4.22 -11.80
CA VAL A 92 -7.32 4.06 -10.66
C VAL A 92 -6.56 3.48 -9.48
N ALA A 93 -6.62 4.15 -8.35
CA ALA A 93 -5.99 3.69 -7.12
C ALA A 93 -7.04 3.33 -6.07
N ILE A 94 -6.83 2.22 -5.36
CA ILE A 94 -7.75 1.73 -4.34
C ILE A 94 -6.96 1.38 -3.08
N MET A 95 -7.46 1.83 -1.94
CA MET A 95 -7.02 1.40 -0.61
C MET A 95 -8.20 0.78 0.13
N GLY A 96 -7.95 -0.32 0.83
CA GLY A 96 -9.01 -1.02 1.55
C GLY A 96 -8.56 -2.34 2.17
N HIS A 97 -9.50 -3.29 2.27
CA HIS A 97 -9.25 -4.59 2.89
C HIS A 97 -9.91 -5.72 2.10
N TRP A 98 -9.18 -6.82 1.93
CA TRP A 98 -9.76 -8.12 1.76
C TRP A 98 -10.22 -8.62 3.12
N ARG A 99 -11.44 -9.14 3.24
CA ARG A 99 -11.98 -9.62 4.52
C ARG A 99 -12.67 -10.97 4.38
N GLY A 100 -12.60 -11.77 5.42
CA GLY A 100 -13.24 -13.07 5.48
C GLY A 100 -12.86 -13.81 6.76
N ALA A 101 -13.41 -15.00 6.97
CA ALA A 101 -12.94 -15.89 8.03
C ALA A 101 -11.68 -16.60 7.56
N PHE A 102 -10.55 -16.43 8.26
CA PHE A 102 -9.26 -17.02 7.88
C PHE A 102 -9.19 -18.48 8.29
N VAL A 103 -9.62 -19.39 7.40
CA VAL A 103 -9.90 -20.81 7.69
C VAL A 103 -8.88 -21.78 7.11
N ARG A 104 -7.98 -21.34 6.22
CA ARG A 104 -6.88 -22.15 5.67
C ARG A 104 -5.59 -21.37 5.71
N ASP A 105 -4.47 -22.08 5.87
CA ASP A 105 -3.14 -21.49 5.83
C ASP A 105 -2.93 -20.77 4.48
N PHE A 106 -2.29 -19.60 4.52
CA PHE A 106 -1.95 -18.81 3.35
C PHE A 106 -0.46 -18.43 3.42
N LEU A 107 0.33 -18.86 2.44
CA LEU A 107 1.79 -18.63 2.39
C LEU A 107 2.52 -19.09 3.69
N GLY A 108 2.08 -20.17 4.29
CA GLY A 108 2.63 -20.64 5.57
C GLY A 108 2.17 -19.85 6.80
N ILE A 109 1.37 -18.80 6.64
CA ILE A 109 0.68 -18.13 7.74
C ILE A 109 -0.49 -19.02 8.17
N PRO A 110 -0.55 -19.48 9.44
CA PRO A 110 -1.58 -20.42 9.87
C PRO A 110 -2.95 -19.77 9.95
N ALA A 111 -3.97 -20.53 9.62
CA ALA A 111 -5.35 -20.11 9.80
C ALA A 111 -5.65 -19.77 11.26
N SER A 112 -6.17 -18.58 11.50
CA SER A 112 -6.59 -18.16 12.86
C SER A 112 -7.98 -18.66 13.24
N HIS A 113 -8.79 -19.11 12.26
CA HIS A 113 -10.22 -19.42 12.39
C HIS A 113 -11.07 -18.25 12.93
N LYS A 114 -10.57 -17.01 12.76
CA LYS A 114 -11.20 -15.76 13.14
C LYS A 114 -11.44 -14.89 11.91
N PRO A 115 -12.30 -13.87 11.98
CA PRO A 115 -12.34 -12.83 10.97
C PRO A 115 -10.96 -12.18 10.79
N ALA A 116 -10.57 -11.96 9.55
CA ALA A 116 -9.34 -11.27 9.20
C ALA A 116 -9.61 -10.19 8.14
N TRP A 117 -8.83 -9.11 8.21
CA TRP A 117 -8.85 -7.98 7.30
C TRP A 117 -7.45 -7.78 6.74
N LEU A 118 -7.15 -8.38 5.58
CA LEU A 118 -5.90 -8.13 4.87
C LEU A 118 -5.98 -6.76 4.19
N ARG A 119 -5.34 -5.75 4.78
CA ARG A 119 -5.26 -4.41 4.22
C ARG A 119 -4.38 -4.37 2.97
N PHE A 120 -4.71 -3.47 2.05
CA PHE A 120 -3.99 -3.33 0.80
C PHE A 120 -4.02 -1.91 0.26
N GLY A 121 -3.02 -1.56 -0.57
CA GLY A 121 -3.05 -0.49 -1.55
C GLY A 121 -2.85 -1.07 -2.94
N GLU A 122 -3.59 -0.56 -3.91
CA GLU A 122 -3.49 -0.99 -5.31
C GLU A 122 -3.54 0.23 -6.24
N ILE A 123 -2.79 0.16 -7.32
CA ILE A 123 -2.83 1.13 -8.42
C ILE A 123 -2.98 0.34 -9.71
N HIS A 124 -3.93 0.76 -10.55
CA HIS A 124 -4.29 0.08 -11.78
C HIS A 124 -4.19 1.05 -12.96
N ARG A 125 -3.55 0.62 -14.04
CA ARG A 125 -3.59 1.30 -15.33
C ARG A 125 -4.73 0.72 -16.18
N VAL A 126 -5.61 1.59 -16.63
CA VAL A 126 -6.78 1.21 -17.41
C VAL A 126 -6.57 1.56 -18.89
N GLU A 127 -6.82 0.60 -19.75
CA GLU A 127 -6.80 0.75 -21.21
C GLU A 127 -8.02 0.06 -21.83
N ALA A 128 -8.65 0.71 -22.77
CA ALA A 128 -9.84 0.18 -23.48
C ALA A 128 -10.92 -0.39 -22.53
N GLY A 129 -11.14 0.26 -21.38
CA GLY A 129 -12.13 -0.14 -20.38
C GLY A 129 -11.78 -1.40 -19.59
N ARG A 130 -10.50 -1.79 -19.52
CA ARG A 130 -10.00 -2.91 -18.72
C ARG A 130 -8.70 -2.55 -18.02
N ILE A 131 -8.42 -3.21 -16.91
CA ILE A 131 -7.13 -3.10 -16.23
C ILE A 131 -6.07 -3.84 -17.07
N ALA A 132 -5.07 -3.11 -17.55
CA ALA A 132 -3.97 -3.63 -18.35
C ALA A 132 -2.70 -3.86 -17.52
N GLU A 133 -2.58 -3.19 -16.36
CA GLU A 133 -1.45 -3.33 -15.47
C GLU A 133 -1.87 -3.01 -14.04
N SER A 134 -1.37 -3.78 -13.07
CA SER A 134 -1.73 -3.65 -11.65
C SER A 134 -0.51 -3.71 -10.77
N TRP A 135 -0.39 -2.76 -9.84
CA TRP A 135 0.54 -2.79 -8.71
C TRP A 135 -0.27 -3.03 -7.44
N MET A 136 0.13 -4.00 -6.63
CA MET A 136 -0.67 -4.48 -5.50
C MET A 136 0.22 -4.68 -4.27
N LEU A 137 -0.09 -4.01 -3.18
CA LEU A 137 0.61 -4.08 -1.90
C LEU A 137 -0.33 -4.63 -0.79
N PRO A 138 -0.64 -5.94 -0.76
CA PRO A 138 -1.28 -6.56 0.39
C PRO A 138 -0.29 -6.66 1.56
N ASP A 139 -0.72 -6.25 2.76
CA ASP A 139 0.14 -6.25 3.96
C ASP A 139 0.17 -7.62 4.64
N MET A 140 1.12 -8.45 4.21
CA MET A 140 1.29 -9.82 4.74
C MET A 140 1.73 -9.84 6.20
N LEU A 141 2.48 -8.84 6.66
CA LEU A 141 2.87 -8.75 8.07
C LEU A 141 1.67 -8.50 8.97
N ASP A 142 0.71 -7.68 8.53
CA ASP A 142 -0.53 -7.48 9.28
C ASP A 142 -1.37 -8.76 9.34
N LEU A 143 -1.41 -9.56 8.28
CA LEU A 143 -2.06 -10.88 8.32
C LEU A 143 -1.37 -11.84 9.28
N MET A 144 -0.01 -11.86 9.32
CA MET A 144 0.75 -12.63 10.30
C MET A 144 0.38 -12.20 11.73
N ARG A 145 0.30 -10.90 12.00
CA ARG A 145 -0.11 -10.35 13.30
C ARG A 145 -1.51 -10.82 13.70
N GLN A 146 -2.48 -10.77 12.76
CA GLN A 146 -3.85 -11.25 13.00
C GLN A 146 -3.91 -12.77 13.23
N ALA A 147 -2.97 -13.54 12.70
CA ALA A 147 -2.80 -14.96 12.99
C ALA A 147 -2.07 -15.25 14.33
N GLY A 148 -1.69 -14.20 15.07
CA GLY A 148 -0.98 -14.36 16.36
C GLY A 148 0.51 -14.59 16.21
N LEU A 149 1.09 -14.33 15.04
CA LEU A 149 2.51 -14.46 14.76
C LEU A 149 3.12 -13.09 14.48
N TRP A 150 4.21 -12.76 15.19
CA TRP A 150 4.92 -11.51 14.95
C TRP A 150 6.42 -11.80 14.73
N PRO A 151 6.92 -11.64 13.49
CA PRO A 151 8.29 -12.01 13.16
C PRO A 151 9.33 -10.93 13.49
N LEU A 152 8.92 -9.72 13.88
CA LEU A 152 9.76 -8.55 14.08
C LEU A 152 9.85 -8.16 15.58
N ALA A 153 10.67 -7.15 15.88
CA ALA A 153 10.60 -6.43 17.16
C ALA A 153 9.24 -5.70 17.27
N PRO A 154 8.81 -5.32 18.50
CA PRO A 154 7.63 -4.48 18.69
C PRO A 154 7.73 -3.19 17.88
N SER A 155 6.64 -2.81 17.22
CA SER A 155 6.56 -1.56 16.44
C SER A 155 6.59 -0.34 17.34
N LEU A 156 7.12 0.77 16.85
CA LEU A 156 7.12 2.05 17.57
C LEU A 156 5.73 2.70 17.56
N GLY A 157 4.96 2.51 16.47
CA GLY A 157 3.60 3.01 16.34
C GLY A 157 2.54 1.99 16.72
N ALA A 158 1.27 2.41 16.70
CA ALA A 158 0.14 1.55 16.99
C ALA A 158 -0.17 0.63 15.80
N GLU A 159 -0.11 -0.70 16.03
CA GLU A 159 -0.41 -1.69 15.00
C GLU A 159 -1.92 -1.87 14.77
N GLY A 160 -2.26 -2.27 13.54
CA GLY A 160 -3.63 -2.67 13.16
C GLY A 160 -4.60 -1.51 12.93
N MET A 161 -4.14 -0.27 13.01
CA MET A 161 -4.96 0.94 12.83
C MET A 161 -4.94 1.39 11.36
N TRP A 162 -5.97 1.00 10.61
CA TRP A 162 -6.23 1.48 9.23
C TRP A 162 -7.72 1.74 9.05
N PRO A 163 -8.25 2.81 9.64
CA PRO A 163 -9.67 3.18 9.48
C PRO A 163 -9.95 3.63 8.05
N ALA A 164 -11.23 3.70 7.70
CA ALA A 164 -11.67 4.47 6.56
C ALA A 164 -11.42 5.97 6.80
N PRO A 165 -11.33 6.80 5.72
CA PRO A 165 -11.13 8.24 5.84
C PRO A 165 -12.12 8.90 6.80
N GLY A 166 -11.63 9.85 7.59
CA GLY A 166 -12.45 10.63 8.52
C GLY A 166 -13.28 11.72 7.83
N GLY A 167 -14.03 12.46 8.64
CA GLY A 167 -14.83 13.60 8.17
C GLY A 167 -15.98 13.19 7.26
N ASN A 168 -16.25 14.03 6.23
CA ASN A 168 -17.29 13.81 5.21
C ASN A 168 -16.74 13.14 3.93
N ALA A 169 -15.49 12.65 3.98
CA ALA A 169 -14.84 12.00 2.86
C ALA A 169 -15.65 10.82 2.34
N ARG A 170 -15.86 10.76 1.02
CA ARG A 170 -16.57 9.67 0.36
C ARG A 170 -15.62 8.90 -0.53
N ALA A 171 -15.50 7.62 -0.30
CA ALA A 171 -14.67 6.74 -1.11
C ALA A 171 -15.00 6.77 -2.61
N MET A 172 -16.26 7.07 -2.96
CA MET A 172 -16.78 7.10 -4.34
C MET A 172 -17.56 8.40 -4.58
N SER A 173 -16.85 9.50 -4.77
CA SER A 173 -17.39 10.75 -5.33
C SER A 173 -17.12 10.81 -6.84
N PRO A 174 -17.88 11.56 -7.64
CA PRO A 174 -17.44 11.96 -8.97
C PRO A 174 -16.06 12.61 -8.89
N VAL A 175 -15.25 12.43 -9.96
CA VAL A 175 -13.92 13.05 -10.00
C VAL A 175 -14.07 14.57 -9.98
N ASP A 176 -13.46 15.21 -8.99
CA ASP A 176 -13.39 16.67 -8.88
C ASP A 176 -11.97 17.13 -9.22
N ALA A 177 -11.82 17.61 -10.47
CA ALA A 177 -10.53 17.99 -11.02
C ALA A 177 -9.94 19.25 -10.37
N ASP A 178 -10.77 20.23 -9.99
CA ASP A 178 -10.29 21.49 -9.44
C ASP A 178 -9.79 21.30 -8.00
N THR A 179 -10.61 20.68 -7.14
CA THR A 179 -10.18 20.31 -5.78
C THR A 179 -9.03 19.30 -5.84
N GLY A 180 -9.09 18.34 -6.77
CA GLY A 180 -8.03 17.34 -6.96
C GLY A 180 -6.70 17.97 -7.33
N LYS A 181 -6.70 19.02 -8.15
CA LYS A 181 -5.49 19.78 -8.48
C LYS A 181 -4.92 20.51 -7.25
N ALA A 182 -5.76 21.17 -6.47
CA ALA A 182 -5.32 21.89 -5.28
C ALA A 182 -4.71 20.92 -4.23
N SER A 183 -5.37 19.79 -3.99
CA SER A 183 -4.86 18.73 -3.10
C SER A 183 -3.55 18.14 -3.61
N PHE A 184 -3.44 17.91 -4.90
CA PHE A 184 -2.24 17.39 -5.54
C PHE A 184 -1.05 18.35 -5.41
N ASP A 185 -1.25 19.64 -5.68
CA ASP A 185 -0.21 20.65 -5.57
C ASP A 185 0.30 20.77 -4.11
N LEU A 186 -0.60 20.68 -3.13
CA LEU A 186 -0.26 20.63 -1.70
C LEU A 186 0.65 19.45 -1.37
N VAL A 187 0.27 18.24 -1.78
CA VAL A 187 1.06 17.02 -1.50
C VAL A 187 2.41 17.08 -2.20
N LEU A 188 2.48 17.58 -3.43
CA LEU A 188 3.77 17.74 -4.11
C LEU A 188 4.65 18.79 -3.45
N ALA A 189 4.10 19.87 -2.92
CA ALA A 189 4.85 20.86 -2.15
C ALA A 189 5.41 20.23 -0.86
N MET A 190 4.62 19.42 -0.16
CA MET A 190 5.08 18.66 1.00
C MET A 190 6.21 17.68 0.63
N HIS A 191 6.08 16.95 -0.50
CA HIS A 191 7.17 16.08 -0.97
C HIS A 191 8.45 16.87 -1.30
N ALA A 192 8.32 18.07 -1.87
CA ALA A 192 9.47 18.93 -2.12
C ALA A 192 10.14 19.34 -0.81
N ALA A 193 9.36 19.68 0.23
CA ALA A 193 9.88 19.99 1.57
C ALA A 193 10.59 18.78 2.20
N LEU A 194 10.08 17.55 2.06
CA LEU A 194 10.79 16.33 2.48
C LEU A 194 12.16 16.17 1.79
N GLY A 195 12.28 16.67 0.58
CA GLY A 195 13.51 16.65 -0.22
C GLY A 195 14.58 17.64 0.26
N THR A 196 14.25 18.61 1.13
CA THR A 196 15.20 19.63 1.62
C THR A 196 16.00 19.18 2.85
N PHE A 197 15.83 17.94 3.30
CA PHE A 197 16.57 17.41 4.46
C PHE A 197 18.07 17.61 4.31
N ASP A 198 18.69 18.33 5.24
CA ASP A 198 20.10 18.70 5.25
C ASP A 198 21.03 17.59 5.78
N GLY A 199 20.46 16.41 6.13
CA GLY A 199 21.20 15.30 6.74
C GLY A 199 21.45 15.45 8.24
N ARG A 200 20.92 16.50 8.89
CA ARG A 200 21.19 16.82 10.29
C ARG A 200 19.95 17.14 11.11
N THR A 201 19.13 18.09 10.65
CA THR A 201 17.99 18.61 11.43
C THR A 201 16.67 18.38 10.71
N LEU A 202 15.64 18.02 11.47
CA LEU A 202 14.28 17.82 10.92
C LEU A 202 13.64 19.16 10.53
N GLU A 203 14.07 20.26 11.14
CA GLU A 203 13.61 21.62 10.88
C GLU A 203 13.93 22.07 9.46
N SER A 204 14.98 21.50 8.84
CA SER A 204 15.35 21.79 7.44
C SER A 204 14.23 21.42 6.45
N MET A 205 13.31 20.53 6.83
CA MET A 205 12.20 20.10 5.97
C MET A 205 10.93 20.94 6.14
N ASP A 206 10.78 21.70 7.22
CA ASP A 206 9.62 22.56 7.54
C ASP A 206 8.27 21.95 7.14
N LEU A 207 7.89 20.84 7.74
CA LEU A 207 6.69 20.09 7.35
C LEU A 207 5.39 20.63 7.96
N ALA A 208 5.45 21.42 9.04
CA ALA A 208 4.29 21.89 9.76
C ALA A 208 3.25 22.64 8.89
N PRO A 209 3.64 23.44 7.86
CA PRO A 209 2.67 24.15 7.03
C PRO A 209 1.79 23.27 6.15
N TYR A 210 2.11 21.99 5.98
CA TYR A 210 1.41 21.09 5.05
C TYR A 210 0.40 20.17 5.73
N TRP A 211 0.46 20.01 7.07
CA TRP A 211 -0.30 19.02 7.80
C TRP A 211 -1.23 19.68 8.82
N THR A 212 -2.41 19.06 9.06
CA THR A 212 -3.21 19.45 10.21
C THR A 212 -2.45 19.13 11.50
N PRO A 213 -2.67 19.88 12.61
CA PRO A 213 -1.94 19.61 13.86
C PRO A 213 -2.14 18.20 14.42
N ASP A 214 -3.29 17.60 14.14
CA ASP A 214 -3.76 16.30 14.63
C ASP A 214 -3.77 15.21 13.54
N PHE A 215 -3.06 15.42 12.43
CA PHE A 215 -3.07 14.47 11.33
C PHE A 215 -2.73 13.05 11.77
N ALA A 216 -3.29 12.08 11.06
CA ALA A 216 -3.00 10.67 11.28
C ALA A 216 -2.13 10.11 10.15
N TRP A 217 -1.01 9.47 10.53
CA TRP A 217 -0.15 8.73 9.62
C TRP A 217 -0.32 7.24 9.89
N TYR A 218 -0.95 6.54 8.96
CA TYR A 218 -1.24 5.10 9.05
C TYR A 218 -0.15 4.31 8.33
N GLY A 219 0.89 3.93 9.04
CA GLY A 219 2.01 3.16 8.50
C GLY A 219 1.69 1.68 8.29
N PRO A 220 2.55 0.97 7.51
CA PRO A 220 2.45 -0.47 7.33
C PRO A 220 2.76 -1.23 8.62
N ALA A 221 2.42 -2.53 8.65
CA ALA A 221 2.82 -3.39 9.75
C ALA A 221 4.36 -3.43 9.91
N GLY A 222 4.83 -3.36 11.14
CA GLY A 222 6.24 -3.22 11.49
C GLY A 222 6.60 -1.79 11.89
N ILE A 223 5.96 -0.77 11.32
CA ILE A 223 6.14 0.64 11.70
C ILE A 223 4.99 1.09 12.59
N GLY A 224 3.74 0.85 12.17
CA GLY A 224 2.53 1.21 12.89
C GLY A 224 2.09 2.66 12.66
N THR A 225 1.00 3.05 13.30
CA THR A 225 0.32 4.34 13.17
C THR A 225 0.80 5.35 14.18
N SER A 226 0.84 6.62 13.79
CA SER A 226 1.17 7.76 14.67
C SER A 226 0.21 8.95 14.42
N LEU A 227 0.16 9.88 15.38
CA LEU A 227 -0.66 11.07 15.30
C LEU A 227 0.21 12.33 15.45
N GLY A 228 -0.09 13.36 14.67
CA GLY A 228 0.60 14.62 14.66
C GLY A 228 2.07 14.55 14.24
N LEU A 229 2.71 15.71 14.10
CA LEU A 229 4.07 15.80 13.59
C LEU A 229 5.12 15.15 14.51
N ASP A 230 4.97 15.31 15.82
CA ASP A 230 5.91 14.70 16.78
C ASP A 230 5.80 13.17 16.80
N GLY A 231 4.58 12.64 16.73
CA GLY A 231 4.34 11.20 16.59
C GLY A 231 4.92 10.65 15.29
N PHE A 232 4.66 11.32 14.17
CA PHE A 232 5.23 10.94 12.87
C PHE A 232 6.76 10.96 12.89
N ARG A 233 7.38 12.00 13.46
CA ARG A 233 8.84 12.10 13.60
C ARG A 233 9.40 10.96 14.43
N THR A 234 8.80 10.68 15.58
CA THR A 234 9.31 9.67 16.52
C THR A 234 9.12 8.25 16.00
N VAL A 235 7.95 7.95 15.43
CA VAL A 235 7.59 6.59 15.00
C VAL A 235 8.22 6.22 13.65
N HIS A 236 8.28 7.17 12.73
CA HIS A 236 8.67 6.89 11.35
C HIS A 236 9.89 7.69 10.90
N GLN A 237 9.83 9.03 10.97
CA GLN A 237 10.77 9.87 10.24
C GLN A 237 12.20 9.73 10.76
N ILE A 238 12.42 9.84 12.08
CA ILE A 238 13.76 9.72 12.68
C ILE A 238 14.35 8.31 12.47
N PRO A 239 13.65 7.21 12.78
CA PRO A 239 14.16 5.87 12.51
C PRO A 239 14.50 5.64 11.04
N PHE A 240 13.64 6.13 10.14
CA PHE A 240 13.82 5.98 8.69
C PHE A 240 15.02 6.77 8.18
N LEU A 241 15.17 8.02 8.57
CA LEU A 241 16.30 8.88 8.17
C LEU A 241 17.63 8.36 8.73
N THR A 242 17.61 7.80 9.93
CA THR A 242 18.80 7.18 10.55
C THR A 242 19.20 5.91 9.80
N ALA A 243 18.23 5.06 9.47
CA ALA A 243 18.50 3.80 8.79
C ALA A 243 18.96 3.98 7.33
N PHE A 244 18.43 5.02 6.64
CA PHE A 244 18.60 5.24 5.21
C PHE A 244 19.05 6.68 4.89
N PRO A 245 20.26 7.09 5.32
CA PRO A 245 20.72 8.48 5.19
C PRO A 245 20.99 8.91 3.74
N ASP A 246 21.31 7.98 2.84
CA ASP A 246 21.60 8.21 1.42
C ASP A 246 20.38 8.03 0.51
N ARG A 247 19.16 8.01 1.08
CA ARG A 247 17.94 7.78 0.32
C ARG A 247 17.76 8.74 -0.85
N ARG A 248 17.25 8.22 -1.96
CA ARG A 248 16.94 8.96 -3.17
C ARG A 248 15.59 8.56 -3.71
N GLY A 249 14.86 9.51 -4.29
CA GLY A 249 13.62 9.25 -5.01
C GLY A 249 13.86 8.27 -6.16
N GLY A 250 12.93 7.36 -6.35
CA GLY A 250 12.91 6.37 -7.41
C GLY A 250 11.94 6.74 -8.54
N GLN A 251 11.34 5.72 -9.15
CA GLN A 251 10.39 5.87 -10.24
C GLN A 251 8.96 5.87 -9.72
N HIS A 252 8.18 6.88 -10.10
CA HIS A 252 6.74 6.89 -9.84
C HIS A 252 5.99 6.11 -10.91
N ILE A 253 5.06 5.26 -10.45
CA ILE A 253 4.09 4.54 -11.30
C ILE A 253 2.80 5.34 -11.43
N ALA A 254 2.46 6.16 -10.42
CA ALA A 254 1.33 7.07 -10.45
C ALA A 254 1.55 8.29 -9.54
N ARG A 255 0.94 9.40 -9.95
CA ARG A 255 0.70 10.61 -9.16
C ARG A 255 -0.62 11.17 -9.63
N ILE A 256 -1.67 11.04 -8.85
CA ILE A 256 -3.03 11.46 -9.21
C ILE A 256 -3.67 12.24 -8.06
N GLY A 257 -4.53 13.19 -8.40
CA GLY A 257 -5.39 13.92 -7.47
C GLY A 257 -6.84 13.79 -7.89
N ASP A 258 -7.72 13.50 -6.94
CA ASP A 258 -9.16 13.28 -7.14
C ASP A 258 -9.92 13.83 -5.93
N GLY A 259 -10.47 15.03 -6.07
CA GLY A 259 -11.10 15.73 -4.96
C GLY A 259 -10.14 15.94 -3.80
N GLU A 260 -10.55 15.55 -2.61
CA GLU A 260 -9.72 15.64 -1.41
C GLU A 260 -8.64 14.53 -1.31
N PHE A 261 -8.60 13.58 -2.25
CA PHE A 261 -7.64 12.49 -2.24
C PHE A 261 -6.49 12.72 -3.22
N VAL A 262 -5.28 12.38 -2.75
CA VAL A 262 -4.08 12.31 -3.60
C VAL A 262 -3.45 10.94 -3.42
N VAL A 263 -3.05 10.34 -4.53
CA VAL A 263 -2.33 9.06 -4.49
C VAL A 263 -1.01 9.19 -5.24
N THR A 264 0.05 8.75 -4.59
CA THR A 264 1.36 8.59 -5.22
C THR A 264 1.85 7.16 -5.04
N GLY A 265 2.59 6.65 -5.99
CA GLY A 265 3.16 5.31 -5.88
C GLY A 265 4.45 5.19 -6.67
N GLY A 266 5.35 4.35 -6.20
CA GLY A 266 6.62 4.08 -6.88
C GLY A 266 7.07 2.62 -6.74
N TRP A 267 7.73 2.13 -7.79
CA TRP A 267 8.18 0.76 -7.89
C TRP A 267 9.59 0.67 -8.49
N PRO A 268 10.65 0.96 -7.68
CA PRO A 268 10.63 1.46 -6.31
C PRO A 268 10.37 2.97 -6.21
N SER A 269 9.73 3.40 -5.12
CA SER A 269 9.52 4.82 -4.79
C SER A 269 10.78 5.48 -4.24
N VAL A 270 11.58 4.72 -3.51
CA VAL A 270 12.83 5.16 -2.87
C VAL A 270 13.88 4.07 -3.04
N THR A 271 15.12 4.48 -3.24
CA THR A 271 16.32 3.63 -3.15
C THR A 271 17.25 4.16 -2.10
N ALA A 272 17.92 3.26 -1.35
CA ALA A 272 18.82 3.65 -0.25
C ALA A 272 19.80 2.52 0.11
N THR A 273 20.75 2.82 1.00
CA THR A 273 21.59 1.81 1.66
C THR A 273 21.21 1.73 3.14
N HIS A 274 20.94 0.54 3.64
CA HIS A 274 20.59 0.31 5.06
C HIS A 274 21.86 0.35 5.91
N THR A 275 22.22 1.53 6.41
CA THR A 275 23.48 1.78 7.15
C THR A 275 23.29 2.12 8.61
N GLY A 276 22.05 2.44 9.06
CA GLY A 276 21.76 2.72 10.46
C GLY A 276 21.05 1.55 11.14
N ASP A 277 21.30 1.39 12.43
CA ASP A 277 20.70 0.35 13.26
C ASP A 277 19.27 0.70 13.70
N GLY A 278 18.52 -0.32 14.06
CA GLY A 278 17.28 -0.22 14.84
C GLY A 278 16.00 -0.10 14.05
N TRP A 279 16.04 0.19 12.77
CA TRP A 279 14.82 0.25 11.95
C TRP A 279 14.18 -1.14 11.86
N LEU A 280 12.90 -1.26 12.22
CA LEU A 280 12.19 -2.55 12.41
C LEU A 280 12.90 -3.53 13.36
N GLY A 281 13.75 -3.04 14.28
CA GLY A 281 14.57 -3.86 15.16
C GLY A 281 15.76 -4.54 14.49
N MET A 282 16.11 -4.15 13.27
CA MET A 282 17.19 -4.76 12.50
C MET A 282 18.52 -4.02 12.72
N PRO A 283 19.65 -4.74 12.84
CA PRO A 283 20.98 -4.13 12.74
C PRO A 283 21.26 -3.67 11.32
N ALA A 284 22.12 -2.66 11.14
CA ALA A 284 22.56 -2.20 9.84
C ALA A 284 23.13 -3.36 9.00
N THR A 285 22.68 -3.48 7.77
CA THR A 285 23.08 -4.57 6.86
C THR A 285 24.10 -4.15 5.80
N GLY A 286 24.27 -2.85 5.59
CA GLY A 286 25.08 -2.29 4.50
C GLY A 286 24.53 -2.56 3.09
N ARG A 287 23.33 -3.16 2.99
CA ARG A 287 22.75 -3.56 1.70
C ARG A 287 22.00 -2.40 1.05
N ARG A 288 22.13 -2.32 -0.27
CA ARG A 288 21.30 -1.42 -1.06
C ARG A 288 19.91 -2.01 -1.24
N VAL A 289 18.88 -1.17 -1.07
CA VAL A 289 17.50 -1.57 -1.11
C VAL A 289 16.64 -0.63 -1.98
N GLY A 290 15.55 -1.16 -2.52
CA GLY A 290 14.49 -0.41 -3.18
C GLY A 290 13.17 -0.62 -2.48
N MET A 291 12.42 0.45 -2.28
CA MET A 291 11.16 0.41 -1.50
C MET A 291 9.96 0.59 -2.43
N ARG A 292 9.09 -0.41 -2.48
CA ARG A 292 7.81 -0.38 -3.20
C ARG A 292 6.79 0.25 -2.26
N VAL A 293 6.32 1.46 -2.59
CA VAL A 293 5.47 2.27 -1.70
C VAL A 293 4.32 2.86 -2.48
N MET A 294 3.18 2.94 -1.83
CA MET A 294 2.05 3.76 -2.21
C MET A 294 1.67 4.66 -1.04
N ASP A 295 1.26 5.88 -1.35
CA ASP A 295 0.75 6.83 -0.38
C ASP A 295 -0.64 7.28 -0.80
N PHE A 296 -1.59 7.16 0.11
CA PHE A 296 -2.95 7.69 -0.04
C PHE A 296 -3.12 8.83 0.95
N TYR A 297 -3.31 10.03 0.46
CA TYR A 297 -3.51 11.23 1.27
C TYR A 297 -4.96 11.67 1.23
N ARG A 298 -5.49 12.16 2.36
CA ARG A 298 -6.71 12.95 2.41
C ARG A 298 -6.37 14.36 2.85
N CYS A 299 -6.82 15.33 2.05
CA CYS A 299 -6.64 16.74 2.30
C CYS A 299 -7.95 17.36 2.81
N GLU A 300 -7.85 18.27 3.76
CA GLU A 300 -8.99 18.97 4.34
C GLU A 300 -8.57 20.42 4.67
N GLY A 301 -9.38 21.41 4.27
CA GLY A 301 -9.10 22.81 4.56
C GLY A 301 -7.76 23.33 4.03
N GLY A 302 -7.23 22.74 2.94
CA GLY A 302 -5.93 23.10 2.36
C GLY A 302 -4.72 22.51 3.10
N LEU A 303 -4.91 21.52 3.96
CA LEU A 303 -3.88 20.79 4.68
C LEU A 303 -4.07 19.28 4.51
N ILE A 304 -3.02 18.49 4.73
CA ILE A 304 -3.08 17.04 4.75
C ILE A 304 -3.54 16.60 6.14
N ALA A 305 -4.65 15.88 6.20
CA ALA A 305 -5.24 15.41 7.45
C ALA A 305 -4.96 13.94 7.74
N GLU A 306 -4.82 13.11 6.71
CA GLU A 306 -4.58 11.67 6.85
C GLU A 306 -3.67 11.17 5.73
N ASN A 307 -2.82 10.18 6.05
CA ASN A 307 -1.97 9.49 5.08
C ASN A 307 -1.89 8.00 5.40
N TRP A 308 -2.29 7.15 4.47
CA TRP A 308 -2.13 5.68 4.53
C TRP A 308 -0.98 5.28 3.63
N VAL A 309 -0.08 4.44 4.15
CA VAL A 309 1.17 4.08 3.47
C VAL A 309 1.30 2.56 3.33
N PRO A 310 0.71 1.96 2.28
CA PRO A 310 1.10 0.62 1.86
C PRO A 310 2.57 0.58 1.45
N LEU A 311 3.35 -0.32 2.07
CA LEU A 311 4.76 -0.52 1.78
C LEU A 311 5.08 -2.02 1.81
N ASP A 312 5.84 -2.49 0.82
CA ASP A 312 6.28 -3.88 0.76
C ASP A 312 7.42 -4.14 1.76
N ILE A 313 7.06 -4.20 3.05
CA ILE A 313 8.02 -4.49 4.13
C ILE A 313 8.64 -5.88 3.95
N VAL A 314 7.89 -6.84 3.44
CA VAL A 314 8.40 -8.20 3.23
C VAL A 314 9.52 -8.22 2.21
N ASP A 315 9.35 -7.54 1.09
CA ASP A 315 10.42 -7.40 0.08
C ASP A 315 11.64 -6.65 0.62
N LEU A 316 11.39 -5.56 1.34
CA LEU A 316 12.46 -4.76 1.93
C LEU A 316 13.29 -5.57 2.93
N LEU A 317 12.66 -6.33 3.81
CA LEU A 317 13.34 -7.24 4.73
C LEU A 317 14.11 -8.34 4.00
N ARG A 318 13.52 -8.91 2.93
CA ARG A 318 14.19 -9.89 2.05
C ARG A 318 15.46 -9.30 1.43
N GLN A 319 15.42 -8.06 0.91
CA GLN A 319 16.59 -7.36 0.40
C GLN A 319 17.65 -7.14 1.49
N MET A 320 17.24 -6.89 2.73
CA MET A 320 18.14 -6.79 3.89
C MET A 320 18.66 -8.16 4.38
N GLY A 321 18.17 -9.28 3.82
CA GLY A 321 18.59 -10.63 4.16
C GLY A 321 17.81 -11.28 5.28
N TYR A 322 16.61 -10.77 5.58
CA TYR A 322 15.73 -11.31 6.60
C TYR A 322 14.48 -11.93 5.97
N ASP A 323 14.31 -13.24 6.17
CA ASP A 323 13.16 -14.00 5.66
C ASP A 323 12.07 -14.10 6.74
N VAL A 324 11.00 -13.33 6.59
CA VAL A 324 9.88 -13.32 7.55
C VAL A 324 9.11 -14.64 7.55
N PHE A 325 9.02 -15.34 6.40
CA PHE A 325 8.31 -16.62 6.33
C PHE A 325 9.10 -17.75 7.01
N ALA A 326 10.41 -17.78 6.83
CA ALA A 326 11.27 -18.69 7.60
C ALA A 326 11.19 -18.38 9.11
N ARG A 327 11.08 -17.10 9.48
CA ARG A 327 10.94 -16.70 10.89
C ARG A 327 9.61 -17.17 11.48
N ILE A 328 8.48 -17.02 10.80
CA ILE A 328 7.19 -17.53 11.31
C ILE A 328 7.17 -19.07 11.37
N ALA A 329 7.78 -19.76 10.43
CA ALA A 329 7.96 -21.22 10.50
C ALA A 329 8.74 -21.63 11.75
N HIS A 330 9.84 -20.93 12.05
CA HIS A 330 10.61 -21.14 13.28
C HIS A 330 9.78 -20.87 14.56
N LEU A 331 9.00 -19.78 14.58
CA LEU A 331 8.13 -19.46 15.73
C LEU A 331 7.05 -20.52 15.96
N ARG A 332 6.66 -21.27 14.92
CA ARG A 332 5.73 -22.42 14.98
C ARG A 332 6.42 -23.74 15.37
N GLY A 333 7.71 -23.73 15.66
CA GLY A 333 8.49 -24.95 15.92
C GLY A 333 8.68 -25.84 14.68
N GLN A 334 8.50 -25.31 13.46
CA GLN A 334 8.74 -26.06 12.24
C GLN A 334 10.24 -26.08 11.90
N PRO A 335 10.76 -27.20 11.36
CA PRO A 335 12.17 -27.22 10.96
C PRO A 335 12.42 -26.19 9.85
N ARG A 336 13.55 -25.48 9.95
CA ARG A 336 14.05 -24.64 8.85
C ARG A 336 14.32 -25.52 7.66
N THR A 337 13.69 -25.23 6.53
CA THR A 337 14.18 -25.70 5.25
C THR A 337 15.44 -24.90 4.93
N VAL A 338 16.60 -25.52 5.06
CA VAL A 338 17.84 -24.91 4.59
C VAL A 338 17.84 -25.05 3.07
N LEU A 339 17.70 -23.93 2.38
CA LEU A 339 17.92 -23.88 0.93
C LEU A 339 19.40 -23.76 0.64
#